data_e55083d66630aa93e338e5bc8ffa171f
#
_entry.id   e55083d66630aa93e338e5bc8ffa171f
#
_cell.length_a   1.000
_cell.length_b   1.000
_cell.length_c   1.000
_cell.angle_alpha   90.00
_cell.angle_beta   90.00
_cell.angle_gamma   90.00
#
_symmetry.space_group_name_H-M   'P 1'
#
loop_
_entity.id
_entity.type
_entity.pdbx_description
1 polymer ?
#
loop_
_entity_poly.entity_id
_entity_poly.type
_entity_poly.pdbx_seq_one_letter_code
_entity_poly.pdbx_strand_id
1 'polypeptide(L)'
;MPLPAGPIEVNGIAAKVNGRVITKNQVSFMLAPVFAQLVTQFPRRGPQFEAKFRETKANVIQELIDRQIILDEFKQLGAFIKPNLIDDEIKRQMRDLYNGDEAKFREELKRSRLTMEGYREMTKEKMVVQSMRAQQFADAPPPLPNEVQKEYSEVRSSLRDVTKDVLTFQKIFIPASDPANPVATPETQLALSEDIARQLGEGKDFAELAKAYSKDAYAETGGLQENVPRTDLSPEFAAIIVDAPVEKIVGPLLDRQGFTIVKPIKIVLGPSPALDNKVREMIEERVRRKKTNEQYERWIKSKRTRAMIDIRD
;
A
#
# COMPACT_ATOMS: atom_id res chain seq x y z
N MET A 1 27.93 1.27 4.83
CA MET A 1 28.52 2.21 3.87
C MET A 1 27.89 3.57 4.07
N PRO A 2 28.65 4.64 4.26
CA PRO A 2 28.09 5.98 4.34
C PRO A 2 27.47 6.33 2.97
N LEU A 3 26.33 7.02 3.00
CA LEU A 3 25.72 7.63 1.82
C LEU A 3 26.78 8.54 1.13
N PRO A 4 26.83 8.61 -0.21
CA PRO A 4 27.72 9.54 -0.88
C PRO A 4 27.34 10.95 -0.44
N ALA A 5 28.21 11.60 0.30
CA ALA A 5 28.15 13.02 0.58
C ALA A 5 28.50 13.78 -0.69
N GLY A 6 27.54 13.87 -1.62
CA GLY A 6 27.57 14.94 -2.61
C GLY A 6 27.34 16.27 -1.89
N PRO A 7 27.81 17.41 -2.43
CA PRO A 7 27.56 18.70 -1.82
C PRO A 7 26.04 18.85 -1.65
N ILE A 8 25.58 18.91 -0.40
CA ILE A 8 24.21 19.28 -0.06
C ILE A 8 24.10 20.73 -0.55
N GLU A 9 23.48 20.95 -1.71
CA GLU A 9 23.04 22.30 -2.10
C GLU A 9 22.06 22.79 -1.05
N VAL A 10 22.61 23.45 -0.03
CA VAL A 10 21.86 24.08 1.04
C VAL A 10 21.02 25.17 0.38
N ASN A 11 19.70 24.94 0.23
CA ASN A 11 18.68 25.82 -0.32
C ASN A 11 18.42 25.82 -1.84
N GLY A 12 18.64 24.73 -2.57
CA GLY A 12 18.12 24.61 -3.93
C GLY A 12 16.59 24.81 -3.98
N ILE A 13 16.12 25.49 -5.04
CA ILE A 13 14.68 25.66 -5.30
C ILE A 13 14.17 24.40 -5.99
N ALA A 14 13.10 23.78 -5.44
CA ALA A 14 12.38 22.68 -6.07
C ALA A 14 11.21 23.18 -6.91
N ALA A 15 10.48 24.20 -6.42
CA ALA A 15 9.42 24.84 -7.18
C ALA A 15 9.18 26.28 -6.70
N LYS A 16 8.49 27.09 -7.53
CA LYS A 16 7.90 28.38 -7.13
C LYS A 16 6.41 28.35 -7.40
N VAL A 17 5.61 28.88 -6.46
CA VAL A 17 4.16 28.99 -6.56
C VAL A 17 3.76 30.41 -6.18
N ASN A 18 3.19 31.18 -7.11
CA ASN A 18 2.79 32.59 -6.90
C ASN A 18 3.92 33.43 -6.28
N GLY A 19 5.16 33.20 -6.72
CA GLY A 19 6.35 33.91 -6.20
C GLY A 19 6.94 33.32 -4.90
N ARG A 20 6.28 32.38 -4.21
CA ARG A 20 6.81 31.70 -3.03
C ARG A 20 7.65 30.51 -3.43
N VAL A 21 8.74 30.30 -2.71
CA VAL A 21 9.72 29.23 -2.98
C VAL A 21 9.40 28.01 -2.15
N ILE A 22 9.37 26.85 -2.83
CA ILE A 22 9.43 25.53 -2.22
C ILE A 22 10.88 25.04 -2.38
N THR A 23 11.54 24.71 -1.27
CA THR A 23 12.95 24.32 -1.25
C THR A 23 13.13 22.81 -1.38
N LYS A 24 14.29 22.38 -1.89
CA LYS A 24 14.68 20.96 -1.92
C LYS A 24 14.73 20.36 -0.51
N ASN A 25 15.06 21.15 0.51
CA ASN A 25 15.03 20.69 1.91
C ASN A 25 13.60 20.34 2.39
N GLN A 26 12.59 21.15 2.02
CA GLN A 26 11.19 20.82 2.34
C GLN A 26 10.76 19.52 1.66
N VAL A 27 11.13 19.33 0.40
CA VAL A 27 10.87 18.08 -0.33
C VAL A 27 11.56 16.89 0.36
N SER A 28 12.84 17.01 0.70
CA SER A 28 13.60 15.95 1.37
C SER A 28 13.04 15.60 2.75
N PHE A 29 12.59 16.60 3.50
CA PHE A 29 11.96 16.39 4.80
C PHE A 29 10.66 15.57 4.68
N MET A 30 9.81 15.89 3.71
CA MET A 30 8.58 15.14 3.47
C MET A 30 8.83 13.75 2.85
N LEU A 31 9.91 13.58 2.09
CA LEU A 31 10.28 12.29 1.51
C LEU A 31 10.88 11.33 2.53
N ALA A 32 11.51 11.81 3.60
CA ALA A 32 12.27 10.97 4.53
C ALA A 32 11.48 9.75 5.08
N PRO A 33 10.26 9.88 5.62
CA PRO A 33 9.49 8.73 6.13
C PRO A 33 9.11 7.74 5.01
N VAL A 34 8.74 8.25 3.83
CA VAL A 34 8.33 7.42 2.69
C VAL A 34 9.54 6.72 2.07
N PHE A 35 10.69 7.38 2.03
CA PHE A 35 11.94 6.79 1.57
C PHE A 35 12.35 5.59 2.43
N ALA A 36 12.24 5.70 3.75
CA ALA A 36 12.51 4.58 4.66
C ALA A 36 11.61 3.36 4.35
N GLN A 37 10.32 3.60 4.10
CA GLN A 37 9.38 2.56 3.71
C GLN A 37 9.72 1.95 2.34
N LEU A 38 10.08 2.75 1.35
CA LEU A 38 10.48 2.27 0.02
C LEU A 38 11.75 1.40 0.08
N VAL A 39 12.74 1.76 0.90
CA VAL A 39 13.95 0.95 1.09
C VAL A 39 13.62 -0.41 1.70
N THR A 40 12.66 -0.46 2.62
CA THR A 40 12.18 -1.75 3.18
C THR A 40 11.46 -2.59 2.14
N GLN A 41 10.64 -1.96 1.30
CA GLN A 41 9.88 -2.65 0.25
C GLN A 41 10.76 -3.12 -0.92
N PHE A 42 11.81 -2.38 -1.25
CA PHE A 42 12.72 -2.64 -2.35
C PHE A 42 14.19 -2.69 -1.89
N PRO A 43 14.61 -3.74 -1.16
CA PRO A 43 15.96 -3.79 -0.55
C PRO A 43 17.10 -3.70 -1.58
N ARG A 44 16.90 -4.21 -2.79
CA ARG A 44 17.90 -4.23 -3.87
C ARG A 44 17.99 -2.94 -4.68
N ARG A 45 17.13 -1.95 -4.42
CA ARG A 45 17.13 -0.64 -5.08
C ARG A 45 17.30 -0.70 -6.60
N GLY A 46 16.58 -1.61 -7.26
CA GLY A 46 16.62 -1.78 -8.72
C GLY A 46 15.71 -0.78 -9.46
N PRO A 47 15.48 -0.99 -10.77
CA PRO A 47 14.69 -0.08 -11.61
C PRO A 47 13.27 0.23 -11.08
N GLN A 48 12.64 -0.73 -10.40
CA GLN A 48 11.33 -0.54 -9.76
C GLN A 48 11.39 0.44 -8.58
N PHE A 49 12.46 0.37 -7.77
CA PHE A 49 12.70 1.36 -6.71
C PHE A 49 12.86 2.76 -7.29
N GLU A 50 13.69 2.91 -8.32
CA GLU A 50 13.95 4.21 -8.96
C GLU A 50 12.68 4.80 -9.58
N ALA A 51 11.85 3.98 -10.23
CA ALA A 51 10.57 4.42 -10.79
C ALA A 51 9.63 4.89 -9.67
N LYS A 52 9.49 4.09 -8.59
CA LYS A 52 8.62 4.41 -7.46
C LYS A 52 9.12 5.63 -6.67
N PHE A 53 10.42 5.77 -6.51
CA PHE A 53 11.02 6.94 -5.87
C PHE A 53 10.76 8.23 -6.65
N ARG A 54 10.94 8.23 -7.99
CA ARG A 54 10.62 9.39 -8.85
C ARG A 54 9.15 9.77 -8.78
N GLU A 55 8.24 8.79 -8.85
CA GLU A 55 6.81 9.00 -8.68
C GLU A 55 6.50 9.64 -7.32
N THR A 56 7.05 9.06 -6.25
CA THR A 56 6.84 9.56 -4.88
C THR A 56 7.36 10.99 -4.71
N LYS A 57 8.54 11.28 -5.27
CA LYS A 57 9.14 12.63 -5.24
C LYS A 57 8.24 13.64 -5.96
N ALA A 58 7.75 13.29 -7.14
CA ALA A 58 6.82 14.14 -7.89
C ALA A 58 5.52 14.41 -7.11
N ASN A 59 4.96 13.38 -6.45
CA ASN A 59 3.78 13.52 -5.61
C ASN A 59 4.02 14.43 -4.40
N VAL A 60 5.19 14.35 -3.76
CA VAL A 60 5.56 15.24 -2.64
C VAL A 60 5.69 16.69 -3.11
N ILE A 61 6.32 16.92 -4.25
CA ILE A 61 6.42 18.27 -4.82
C ILE A 61 5.02 18.82 -5.13
N GLN A 62 4.15 18.00 -5.72
CA GLN A 62 2.77 18.40 -6.01
C GLN A 62 1.98 18.71 -4.73
N GLU A 63 2.14 17.91 -3.68
CA GLU A 63 1.50 18.16 -2.37
C GLU A 63 1.98 19.49 -1.76
N LEU A 64 3.26 19.83 -1.87
CA LEU A 64 3.80 21.11 -1.41
C LEU A 64 3.28 22.29 -2.23
N ILE A 65 3.13 22.12 -3.55
CA ILE A 65 2.52 23.10 -4.45
C ILE A 65 1.07 23.35 -4.03
N ASP A 66 0.28 22.28 -3.84
CA ASP A 66 -1.11 22.39 -3.44
C ASP A 66 -1.27 23.04 -2.08
N ARG A 67 -0.42 22.69 -1.11
CA ARG A 67 -0.36 23.33 0.19
C ARG A 67 -0.14 24.83 0.05
N GLN A 68 0.78 25.25 -0.80
CA GLN A 68 1.05 26.67 -1.02
C GLN A 68 -0.15 27.40 -1.66
N ILE A 69 -0.80 26.77 -2.64
CA ILE A 69 -2.01 27.28 -3.29
C ILE A 69 -3.13 27.47 -2.26
N ILE A 70 -3.34 26.48 -1.38
CA ILE A 70 -4.36 26.54 -0.31
C ILE A 70 -4.06 27.69 0.66
N LEU A 71 -2.81 27.88 1.05
CA LEU A 71 -2.40 28.98 1.94
C LEU A 71 -2.63 30.35 1.29
N ASP A 72 -2.38 30.47 0.00
CA ASP A 72 -2.62 31.70 -0.75
C ASP A 72 -4.13 31.98 -0.87
N GLU A 73 -4.93 30.96 -1.17
CA GLU A 73 -6.40 31.06 -1.21
C GLU A 73 -6.97 31.50 0.14
N PHE A 74 -6.52 30.90 1.23
CA PHE A 74 -6.96 31.27 2.58
C PHE A 74 -6.69 32.74 2.88
N LYS A 75 -5.53 33.26 2.45
CA LYS A 75 -5.19 34.70 2.59
C LYS A 75 -6.08 35.58 1.74
N GLN A 76 -6.35 35.18 0.49
CA GLN A 76 -7.23 35.95 -0.41
C GLN A 76 -8.65 36.05 0.11
N LEU A 77 -9.13 35.03 0.84
CA LEU A 77 -10.44 35.06 1.52
C LEU A 77 -10.47 35.99 2.74
N GLY A 78 -9.35 36.62 3.13
CA GLY A 78 -9.23 37.41 4.33
C GLY A 78 -9.42 36.62 5.63
N ALA A 79 -9.34 35.29 5.55
CA ALA A 79 -9.52 34.39 6.68
C ALA A 79 -8.28 34.38 7.60
N PHE A 80 -8.51 34.13 8.88
CA PHE A 80 -7.44 33.98 9.85
C PHE A 80 -7.79 32.93 10.91
N ILE A 81 -6.74 32.31 11.48
CA ILE A 81 -6.89 31.41 12.63
C ILE A 81 -6.58 32.24 13.91
N LYS A 82 -7.46 32.15 14.87
CA LYS A 82 -7.27 32.84 16.16
C LYS A 82 -6.00 32.27 16.84
N PRO A 83 -5.10 33.13 17.37
CA PRO A 83 -3.85 32.71 17.98
C PRO A 83 -4.01 31.65 19.08
N ASN A 84 -5.03 31.77 19.92
CA ASN A 84 -5.30 30.79 20.98
C ASN A 84 -5.58 29.37 20.46
N LEU A 85 -6.23 29.22 19.29
CA LEU A 85 -6.47 27.89 18.70
C LEU A 85 -5.17 27.22 18.26
N ILE A 86 -4.18 27.99 17.80
CA ILE A 86 -2.86 27.47 17.45
C ILE A 86 -2.13 27.00 18.71
N ASP A 87 -2.20 27.80 19.79
CA ASP A 87 -1.59 27.45 21.07
C ASP A 87 -2.22 26.21 21.70
N ASP A 88 -3.54 26.08 21.61
CA ASP A 88 -4.27 24.91 22.11
C ASP A 88 -3.92 23.64 21.31
N GLU A 89 -3.76 23.77 19.98
CA GLU A 89 -3.31 22.68 19.13
C GLU A 89 -1.88 22.23 19.48
N ILE A 90 -0.97 23.17 19.70
CA ILE A 90 0.41 22.88 20.13
C ILE A 90 0.41 22.17 21.49
N LYS A 91 -0.38 22.65 22.45
CA LYS A 91 -0.54 21.98 23.75
C LYS A 91 -1.12 20.58 23.62
N ARG A 92 -2.09 20.38 22.70
CA ARG A 92 -2.64 19.06 22.41
C ARG A 92 -1.56 18.12 21.87
N GLN A 93 -0.81 18.55 20.85
CA GLN A 93 0.28 17.76 20.27
C GLN A 93 1.36 17.43 21.31
N MET A 94 1.68 18.37 22.18
CA MET A 94 2.63 18.15 23.26
C MET A 94 2.13 17.09 24.27
N ARG A 95 0.83 17.09 24.60
CA ARG A 95 0.23 16.02 25.42
C ARG A 95 0.26 14.66 24.74
N ASP A 96 -0.15 14.62 23.48
CA ASP A 96 -0.33 13.37 22.73
C ASP A 96 1.01 12.68 22.40
N LEU A 97 2.06 13.46 22.07
CA LEU A 97 3.35 12.94 21.62
C LEU A 97 4.41 12.88 22.71
N TYR A 98 4.30 13.75 23.72
CA TYR A 98 5.33 13.89 24.78
C TYR A 98 4.77 13.77 26.19
N ASN A 99 3.52 13.29 26.34
CA ASN A 99 2.82 13.20 27.64
C ASN A 99 2.81 14.54 28.43
N GLY A 100 2.79 15.66 27.73
CA GLY A 100 2.82 17.00 28.32
C GLY A 100 4.21 17.47 28.80
N ASP A 101 5.28 16.71 28.51
CA ASP A 101 6.66 17.08 28.87
C ASP A 101 7.20 18.15 27.94
N GLU A 102 7.13 19.40 28.39
CA GLU A 102 7.61 20.56 27.63
C GLU A 102 9.13 20.53 27.41
N ALA A 103 9.90 19.95 28.33
CA ALA A 103 11.36 19.91 28.21
C ALA A 103 11.76 18.96 27.05
N LYS A 104 11.16 17.78 26.99
CA LYS A 104 11.35 16.84 25.87
C LYS A 104 10.89 17.45 24.54
N PHE A 105 9.77 18.14 24.52
CA PHE A 105 9.29 18.81 23.32
C PHE A 105 10.28 19.86 22.82
N ARG A 106 10.81 20.72 23.72
CA ARG A 106 11.81 21.72 23.36
C ARG A 106 13.13 21.13 22.92
N GLU A 107 13.55 20.00 23.50
CA GLU A 107 14.74 19.26 23.06
C GLU A 107 14.56 18.71 21.64
N GLU A 108 13.40 18.16 21.32
CA GLU A 108 13.08 17.66 19.97
C GLU A 108 13.06 18.79 18.95
N LEU A 109 12.50 19.95 19.29
CA LEU A 109 12.56 21.13 18.42
C LEU A 109 14.01 21.53 18.12
N LYS A 110 14.88 21.57 19.14
CA LYS A 110 16.31 21.86 18.96
C LYS A 110 17.00 20.83 18.06
N ARG A 111 16.72 19.53 18.28
CA ARG A 111 17.28 18.45 17.46
C ARG A 111 16.83 18.57 16.00
N SER A 112 15.61 18.98 15.77
CA SER A 112 15.03 19.26 14.44
C SER A 112 15.41 20.63 13.89
N ARG A 113 16.24 21.42 14.59
CA ARG A 113 16.63 22.80 14.23
C ARG A 113 15.44 23.72 14.02
N LEU A 114 14.36 23.52 14.78
CA LEU A 114 13.16 24.34 14.75
C LEU A 114 13.10 25.26 15.99
N THR A 115 12.68 26.49 15.77
CA THR A 115 12.31 27.41 16.86
C THR A 115 10.84 27.18 17.24
N MET A 116 10.44 27.59 18.43
CA MET A 116 9.05 27.56 18.85
C MET A 116 8.14 28.39 17.91
N GLU A 117 8.63 29.53 17.44
CA GLU A 117 7.92 30.39 16.49
C GLU A 117 7.78 29.68 15.12
N GLY A 118 8.84 29.05 14.62
CA GLY A 118 8.79 28.25 13.41
C GLY A 118 7.81 27.10 13.52
N TYR A 119 7.79 26.40 14.65
CA TYR A 119 6.82 25.32 14.91
C TYR A 119 5.38 25.84 14.97
N ARG A 120 5.18 27.01 15.58
CA ARG A 120 3.87 27.69 15.63
C ARG A 120 3.36 28.03 14.22
N GLU A 121 4.21 28.59 13.36
CA GLU A 121 3.82 28.90 11.98
C GLU A 121 3.53 27.62 11.18
N MET A 122 4.35 26.54 11.32
CA MET A 122 4.06 25.25 10.72
C MET A 122 2.72 24.65 11.18
N THR A 123 2.41 24.77 12.47
CA THR A 123 1.14 24.30 13.04
C THR A 123 -0.03 25.09 12.46
N LYS A 124 0.09 26.41 12.40
CA LYS A 124 -0.90 27.32 11.79
C LYS A 124 -1.14 26.95 10.32
N GLU A 125 -0.08 26.78 9.52
CA GLU A 125 -0.22 26.38 8.12
C GLU A 125 -0.92 25.03 7.97
N LYS A 126 -0.59 24.05 8.82
CA LYS A 126 -1.26 22.75 8.86
C LYS A 126 -2.75 22.90 9.17
N MET A 127 -3.11 23.72 10.15
CA MET A 127 -4.51 23.99 10.52
C MET A 127 -5.27 24.67 9.37
N VAL A 128 -4.65 25.62 8.67
CA VAL A 128 -5.24 26.28 7.49
C VAL A 128 -5.54 25.25 6.41
N VAL A 129 -4.56 24.41 6.05
CA VAL A 129 -4.73 23.41 5.00
C VAL A 129 -5.82 22.40 5.38
N GLN A 130 -5.83 21.94 6.64
CA GLN A 130 -6.86 21.01 7.12
C GLN A 130 -8.26 21.66 7.12
N SER A 131 -8.39 22.90 7.55
CA SER A 131 -9.67 23.63 7.58
C SER A 131 -10.21 23.85 6.15
N MET A 132 -9.37 24.29 5.22
CA MET A 132 -9.76 24.49 3.82
C MET A 132 -10.17 23.19 3.14
N ARG A 133 -9.44 22.09 3.40
CA ARG A 133 -9.83 20.76 2.92
C ARG A 133 -11.14 20.29 3.52
N ALA A 134 -11.31 20.45 4.83
CA ALA A 134 -12.55 20.07 5.54
C ALA A 134 -13.78 20.80 4.99
N GLN A 135 -13.64 22.09 4.66
CA GLN A 135 -14.71 22.84 4.01
C GLN A 135 -15.09 22.25 2.66
N GLN A 136 -14.10 21.94 1.80
CA GLN A 136 -14.36 21.31 0.50
C GLN A 136 -14.98 19.91 0.64
N PHE A 137 -14.64 19.20 1.70
CA PHE A 137 -15.24 17.89 1.99
C PHE A 137 -16.69 18.01 2.45
N ALA A 138 -17.02 19.03 3.23
CA ALA A 138 -18.38 19.29 3.69
C ALA A 138 -19.33 19.65 2.54
N ASP A 139 -18.82 20.28 1.49
CA ASP A 139 -19.57 20.70 0.30
C ASP A 139 -19.83 19.53 -0.68
N ALA A 140 -19.28 18.32 -0.42
CA ALA A 140 -19.49 17.19 -1.29
C ALA A 140 -20.95 16.67 -1.20
N PRO A 141 -21.62 16.42 -2.34
CA PRO A 141 -23.01 15.96 -2.32
C PRO A 141 -23.11 14.57 -1.70
N PRO A 142 -24.21 14.26 -0.99
CA PRO A 142 -24.39 12.95 -0.37
C PRO A 142 -24.43 11.82 -1.43
N PRO A 143 -24.13 10.57 -1.02
CA PRO A 143 -24.30 9.41 -1.87
C PRO A 143 -25.75 9.26 -2.36
N LEU A 144 -25.93 8.97 -3.65
CA LEU A 144 -27.21 8.65 -4.23
C LEU A 144 -27.43 7.13 -4.23
N PRO A 145 -28.68 6.63 -4.15
CA PRO A 145 -28.96 5.19 -4.12
C PRO A 145 -28.38 4.40 -5.31
N ASN A 146 -28.40 4.99 -6.50
CA ASN A 146 -27.83 4.40 -7.71
C ASN A 146 -26.29 4.34 -7.68
N GLU A 147 -25.62 5.32 -7.04
CA GLU A 147 -24.17 5.31 -6.86
C GLU A 147 -23.77 4.21 -5.86
N VAL A 148 -24.54 4.05 -4.79
CA VAL A 148 -24.34 2.98 -3.80
C VAL A 148 -24.50 1.61 -4.44
N GLN A 149 -25.56 1.42 -5.25
CA GLN A 149 -25.80 0.17 -5.96
C GLN A 149 -24.68 -0.15 -6.97
N LYS A 150 -24.21 0.85 -7.70
CA LYS A 150 -23.10 0.72 -8.64
C LYS A 150 -21.81 0.33 -7.92
N GLU A 151 -21.41 1.08 -6.89
CA GLU A 151 -20.20 0.79 -6.12
C GLU A 151 -20.26 -0.61 -5.49
N TYR A 152 -21.41 -0.99 -4.93
CA TYR A 152 -21.61 -2.35 -4.42
C TYR A 152 -21.37 -3.40 -5.51
N SER A 153 -21.93 -3.23 -6.71
CA SER A 153 -21.74 -4.19 -7.81
C SER A 153 -20.27 -4.33 -8.21
N GLU A 154 -19.51 -3.22 -8.16
CA GLU A 154 -18.06 -3.18 -8.49
C GLU A 154 -17.21 -3.90 -7.43
N VAL A 155 -17.57 -3.76 -6.15
CA VAL A 155 -16.73 -4.29 -5.05
C VAL A 155 -17.27 -5.58 -4.43
N ARG A 156 -18.48 -6.03 -4.80
CA ARG A 156 -19.15 -7.19 -4.21
C ARG A 156 -18.28 -8.44 -4.14
N SER A 157 -17.55 -8.73 -5.20
CA SER A 157 -16.67 -9.91 -5.26
C SER A 157 -15.51 -9.82 -4.27
N SER A 158 -14.98 -8.61 -4.01
CA SER A 158 -13.92 -8.40 -3.03
C SER A 158 -14.41 -8.44 -1.58
N LEU A 159 -15.72 -8.31 -1.35
CA LEU A 159 -16.34 -8.37 -0.03
C LEU A 159 -16.75 -9.79 0.38
N ARG A 160 -16.51 -10.78 -0.47
CA ARG A 160 -16.88 -12.17 -0.19
C ARG A 160 -16.21 -12.70 1.08
N ASP A 161 -16.86 -13.63 1.73
CA ASP A 161 -16.30 -14.33 2.88
C ASP A 161 -15.28 -15.38 2.42
N VAL A 162 -14.02 -14.97 2.36
CA VAL A 162 -12.92 -15.84 1.91
C VAL A 162 -12.68 -17.04 2.83
N THR A 163 -13.17 -17.02 4.08
CA THR A 163 -13.02 -18.15 5.00
C THR A 163 -13.91 -19.34 4.61
N LYS A 164 -14.89 -19.08 3.74
CA LYS A 164 -15.81 -20.10 3.20
C LYS A 164 -15.40 -20.61 1.82
N ASP A 165 -14.22 -20.22 1.34
CA ASP A 165 -13.69 -20.82 0.12
C ASP A 165 -13.39 -22.30 0.35
N VAL A 166 -13.72 -23.12 -0.64
CA VAL A 166 -13.42 -24.56 -0.65
C VAL A 166 -12.66 -24.88 -1.91
N LEU A 167 -11.50 -25.51 -1.76
CA LEU A 167 -10.53 -25.71 -2.82
C LEU A 167 -10.34 -27.20 -3.06
N THR A 168 -10.34 -27.62 -4.33
CA THR A 168 -9.88 -28.93 -4.75
C THR A 168 -8.69 -28.74 -5.67
N PHE A 169 -7.59 -29.39 -5.37
CA PHE A 169 -6.34 -29.24 -6.12
C PHE A 169 -5.49 -30.51 -6.04
N GLN A 170 -4.58 -30.67 -6.97
CA GLN A 170 -3.49 -31.65 -6.88
C GLN A 170 -2.21 -30.95 -6.44
N LYS A 171 -1.40 -31.61 -5.61
CA LYS A 171 -0.14 -31.10 -5.08
C LYS A 171 0.97 -32.13 -5.17
N ILE A 172 2.15 -31.69 -5.62
CA ILE A 172 3.41 -32.41 -5.50
C ILE A 172 4.31 -31.61 -4.55
N PHE A 173 4.84 -32.27 -3.54
CA PHE A 173 5.78 -31.66 -2.60
C PHE A 173 7.12 -32.39 -2.67
N ILE A 174 8.18 -31.62 -2.91
CA ILE A 174 9.57 -32.06 -2.96
C ILE A 174 10.31 -31.36 -1.81
N PRO A 175 10.76 -32.11 -0.77
CA PRO A 175 11.46 -31.49 0.35
C PRO A 175 12.81 -30.90 -0.10
N ALA A 176 13.24 -29.79 0.49
CA ALA A 176 14.51 -29.13 0.16
C ALA A 176 15.74 -30.03 0.47
N SER A 177 15.59 -30.98 1.38
CA SER A 177 16.60 -31.98 1.72
C SER A 177 15.91 -33.27 2.18
N ASP A 178 16.55 -34.42 1.95
CA ASP A 178 16.08 -35.69 2.46
C ASP A 178 17.21 -36.33 3.29
N PRO A 179 17.04 -36.49 4.62
CA PRO A 179 18.07 -37.07 5.48
C PRO A 179 18.45 -38.52 5.10
N ALA A 180 17.55 -39.23 4.42
CA ALA A 180 17.79 -40.57 3.93
C ALA A 180 18.56 -40.60 2.61
N ASN A 181 18.69 -39.47 1.93
CA ASN A 181 19.39 -39.35 0.65
C ASN A 181 20.36 -38.14 0.65
N PRO A 182 21.66 -38.39 0.91
CA PRO A 182 22.67 -37.31 0.98
C PRO A 182 22.83 -36.49 -0.32
N VAL A 183 22.34 -36.97 -1.45
CA VAL A 183 22.38 -36.28 -2.76
C VAL A 183 21.20 -35.27 -2.88
N ALA A 184 20.19 -35.38 -2.02
CA ALA A 184 19.04 -34.48 -2.00
C ALA A 184 19.40 -33.15 -1.32
N THR A 185 20.12 -32.29 -2.02
CA THR A 185 20.40 -30.90 -1.60
C THR A 185 19.34 -29.97 -2.14
N PRO A 186 19.19 -28.73 -1.57
CA PRO A 186 18.25 -27.76 -2.09
C PRO A 186 18.38 -27.49 -3.59
N GLU A 187 19.60 -27.48 -4.13
CA GLU A 187 19.86 -27.27 -5.55
C GLU A 187 19.39 -28.45 -6.41
N THR A 188 19.66 -29.69 -5.98
CA THR A 188 19.22 -30.88 -6.73
C THR A 188 17.72 -31.08 -6.64
N GLN A 189 17.09 -30.71 -5.51
CA GLN A 189 15.65 -30.78 -5.34
C GLN A 189 14.90 -29.66 -6.10
N LEU A 190 15.51 -28.48 -6.24
CA LEU A 190 15.02 -27.47 -7.15
C LEU A 190 15.02 -27.97 -8.59
N ALA A 191 16.16 -28.48 -9.07
CA ALA A 191 16.29 -29.02 -10.43
C ALA A 191 15.27 -30.14 -10.71
N LEU A 192 15.04 -31.03 -9.73
CA LEU A 192 14.02 -32.06 -9.82
C LEU A 192 12.62 -31.47 -9.93
N SER A 193 12.30 -30.45 -9.11
CA SER A 193 10.99 -29.83 -9.13
C SER A 193 10.72 -29.05 -10.43
N GLU A 194 11.75 -28.43 -11.00
CA GLU A 194 11.69 -27.78 -12.31
C GLU A 194 11.49 -28.81 -13.45
N ASP A 195 12.16 -29.94 -13.37
CA ASP A 195 11.97 -31.00 -14.35
C ASP A 195 10.57 -31.61 -14.29
N ILE A 196 10.03 -31.84 -13.08
CA ILE A 196 8.64 -32.28 -12.90
C ILE A 196 7.66 -31.25 -13.48
N ALA A 197 7.85 -29.95 -13.18
CA ALA A 197 7.00 -28.89 -13.72
C ALA A 197 7.05 -28.85 -15.26
N ARG A 198 8.22 -29.07 -15.87
CA ARG A 198 8.38 -29.16 -17.31
C ARG A 198 7.64 -30.39 -17.88
N GLN A 199 7.78 -31.55 -17.27
CA GLN A 199 7.11 -32.79 -17.69
C GLN A 199 5.58 -32.65 -17.64
N LEU A 200 5.05 -31.95 -16.59
CA LEU A 200 3.64 -31.63 -16.49
C LEU A 200 3.20 -30.65 -17.58
N GLY A 201 4.04 -29.67 -17.92
CA GLY A 201 3.82 -28.74 -19.03
C GLY A 201 3.80 -29.44 -20.41
N GLU A 202 4.52 -30.55 -20.56
CA GLU A 202 4.56 -31.44 -21.75
C GLU A 202 3.35 -32.40 -21.79
N GLY A 203 2.48 -32.38 -20.77
CA GLY A 203 1.24 -33.17 -20.73
C GLY A 203 1.34 -34.51 -20.02
N LYS A 204 2.41 -34.79 -19.27
CA LYS A 204 2.45 -35.98 -18.41
C LYS A 204 1.40 -35.92 -17.32
N ASP A 205 0.93 -37.09 -16.90
CA ASP A 205 -0.10 -37.22 -15.88
C ASP A 205 0.39 -36.72 -14.50
N PHE A 206 -0.39 -35.88 -13.89
CA PHE A 206 -0.04 -35.28 -12.58
C PHE A 206 -0.02 -36.34 -11.48
N ALA A 207 -0.99 -37.27 -11.51
CA ALA A 207 -1.11 -38.29 -10.47
C ALA A 207 0.04 -39.29 -10.52
N GLU A 208 0.53 -39.66 -11.73
CA GLU A 208 1.70 -40.52 -11.89
C GLU A 208 2.97 -39.87 -11.33
N LEU A 209 3.19 -38.58 -11.64
CA LEU A 209 4.35 -37.86 -11.12
C LEU A 209 4.24 -37.59 -9.60
N ALA A 210 3.03 -37.35 -9.10
CA ALA A 210 2.81 -37.24 -7.66
C ALA A 210 3.16 -38.54 -6.92
N LYS A 211 2.71 -39.70 -7.41
CA LYS A 211 3.06 -40.99 -6.82
C LYS A 211 4.56 -41.29 -6.88
N ALA A 212 5.22 -40.89 -7.96
CA ALA A 212 6.64 -41.18 -8.16
C ALA A 212 7.56 -40.29 -7.29
N TYR A 213 7.23 -39.06 -7.10
CA TYR A 213 8.17 -38.06 -6.59
C TYR A 213 7.70 -37.33 -5.33
N SER A 214 6.39 -37.18 -5.10
CA SER A 214 5.88 -36.40 -3.97
C SER A 214 6.16 -37.05 -2.61
N LYS A 215 6.56 -36.23 -1.66
CA LYS A 215 6.66 -36.64 -0.24
C LYS A 215 5.49 -36.10 0.60
N ASP A 216 4.42 -35.68 -0.07
CA ASP A 216 3.17 -35.30 0.57
C ASP A 216 2.37 -36.52 1.02
N ALA A 217 1.55 -36.36 2.07
CA ALA A 217 0.69 -37.44 2.57
C ALA A 217 -0.33 -37.95 1.53
N TYR A 218 -0.63 -37.17 0.50
CA TYR A 218 -1.56 -37.51 -0.58
C TYR A 218 -0.86 -38.05 -1.84
N ALA A 219 0.45 -38.33 -1.79
CA ALA A 219 1.21 -38.83 -2.94
C ALA A 219 0.56 -40.06 -3.57
N GLU A 220 0.18 -41.08 -2.77
CA GLU A 220 -0.43 -42.34 -3.23
C GLU A 220 -1.78 -42.14 -3.94
N THR A 221 -2.52 -41.06 -3.60
CA THR A 221 -3.77 -40.68 -4.27
C THR A 221 -3.57 -39.72 -5.44
N GLY A 222 -2.33 -39.63 -5.97
CA GLY A 222 -1.99 -38.71 -7.06
C GLY A 222 -1.94 -37.26 -6.67
N GLY A 223 -1.71 -36.97 -5.40
CA GLY A 223 -1.63 -35.62 -4.85
C GLY A 223 -2.98 -34.90 -4.73
N LEU A 224 -4.11 -35.59 -4.99
CA LEU A 224 -5.44 -34.99 -4.99
C LEU A 224 -5.92 -34.69 -3.54
N GLN A 225 -6.29 -33.44 -3.33
CA GLN A 225 -6.91 -32.98 -2.09
C GLN A 225 -8.25 -32.34 -2.45
N GLU A 226 -9.33 -32.95 -1.98
CA GLU A 226 -10.69 -32.57 -2.34
C GLU A 226 -11.38 -31.79 -1.22
N ASN A 227 -12.13 -30.75 -1.60
CA ASN A 227 -12.98 -29.98 -0.71
C ASN A 227 -12.25 -29.41 0.53
N VAL A 228 -11.00 -29.00 0.35
CA VAL A 228 -10.16 -28.43 1.43
C VAL A 228 -10.67 -27.02 1.77
N PRO A 229 -11.10 -26.75 3.02
CA PRO A 229 -11.41 -25.41 3.44
C PRO A 229 -10.18 -24.51 3.32
N ARG A 230 -10.37 -23.28 2.85
CA ARG A 230 -9.26 -22.31 2.75
C ARG A 230 -8.56 -22.09 4.09
N THR A 231 -9.29 -22.19 5.18
CA THR A 231 -8.76 -22.02 6.56
C THR A 231 -7.76 -23.09 6.99
N ASP A 232 -7.73 -24.22 6.29
CA ASP A 232 -6.80 -25.33 6.58
C ASP A 232 -5.46 -25.17 5.85
N LEU A 233 -5.35 -24.14 5.02
CA LEU A 233 -4.14 -23.79 4.26
C LEU A 233 -3.51 -22.50 4.80
N SER A 234 -2.20 -22.32 4.55
CA SER A 234 -1.60 -21.02 4.78
C SER A 234 -2.25 -19.96 3.89
N PRO A 235 -2.41 -18.70 4.37
CA PRO A 235 -3.04 -17.63 3.60
C PRO A 235 -2.38 -17.40 2.23
N GLU A 236 -1.04 -17.51 2.18
CA GLU A 236 -0.24 -17.32 0.98
C GLU A 236 -0.49 -18.42 -0.03
N PHE A 237 -0.48 -19.68 0.42
CA PHE A 237 -0.70 -20.83 -0.46
C PHE A 237 -2.13 -20.88 -0.99
N ALA A 238 -3.12 -20.60 -0.13
CA ALA A 238 -4.52 -20.51 -0.52
C ALA A 238 -4.76 -19.38 -1.55
N ALA A 239 -4.09 -18.23 -1.40
CA ALA A 239 -4.17 -17.14 -2.38
C ALA A 239 -3.63 -17.57 -3.75
N ILE A 240 -2.47 -18.23 -3.78
CA ILE A 240 -1.88 -18.76 -5.03
C ILE A 240 -2.86 -19.69 -5.76
N ILE A 241 -3.52 -20.60 -5.04
CA ILE A 241 -4.48 -21.52 -5.65
C ILE A 241 -5.70 -20.78 -6.20
N VAL A 242 -6.23 -19.82 -5.45
CA VAL A 242 -7.44 -19.06 -5.84
C VAL A 242 -7.17 -18.15 -7.04
N ASP A 243 -5.98 -17.58 -7.12
CA ASP A 243 -5.60 -16.65 -8.20
C ASP A 243 -5.15 -17.37 -9.48
N ALA A 244 -4.79 -18.65 -9.36
CA ALA A 244 -4.36 -19.47 -10.50
C ALA A 244 -5.57 -19.92 -11.33
N PRO A 245 -5.45 -19.93 -12.68
CA PRO A 245 -6.47 -20.54 -13.52
C PRO A 245 -6.63 -22.03 -13.22
N VAL A 246 -7.87 -22.48 -13.18
CA VAL A 246 -8.18 -23.91 -13.01
C VAL A 246 -7.51 -24.75 -14.11
N GLU A 247 -7.05 -25.96 -13.77
CA GLU A 247 -6.27 -26.88 -14.60
C GLU A 247 -4.86 -26.40 -15.02
N LYS A 248 -4.43 -25.21 -14.58
CA LYS A 248 -3.08 -24.69 -14.84
C LYS A 248 -2.11 -25.11 -13.73
N ILE A 249 -0.92 -25.51 -14.13
CA ILE A 249 0.17 -25.86 -13.21
C ILE A 249 0.84 -24.58 -12.73
N VAL A 250 1.04 -24.48 -11.42
CA VAL A 250 1.74 -23.38 -10.75
C VAL A 250 2.88 -23.94 -9.92
N GLY A 251 4.04 -23.39 -10.06
CA GLY A 251 5.25 -23.83 -9.36
C GLY A 251 6.42 -24.10 -10.30
N PRO A 252 7.56 -24.55 -9.75
CA PRO A 252 7.76 -24.84 -8.32
C PRO A 252 7.71 -23.59 -7.43
N LEU A 253 6.96 -23.67 -6.34
CA LEU A 253 6.84 -22.64 -5.30
C LEU A 253 7.81 -23.01 -4.17
N LEU A 254 8.74 -22.13 -3.86
CA LEU A 254 9.70 -22.34 -2.78
C LEU A 254 9.12 -21.88 -1.45
N ASP A 255 9.15 -22.73 -0.44
CA ASP A 255 8.96 -22.38 0.97
C ASP A 255 10.14 -22.86 1.85
N ARG A 256 10.00 -22.78 3.17
CA ARG A 256 11.06 -23.20 4.12
C ARG A 256 11.32 -24.70 4.13
N GLN A 257 10.39 -25.50 3.66
CA GLN A 257 10.42 -26.96 3.74
C GLN A 257 10.83 -27.59 2.40
N GLY A 258 10.61 -26.88 1.28
CA GLY A 258 10.92 -27.40 -0.05
C GLY A 258 10.19 -26.71 -1.19
N PHE A 259 9.85 -27.49 -2.20
CA PHE A 259 9.26 -27.02 -3.44
C PHE A 259 7.89 -27.65 -3.63
N THR A 260 6.90 -26.82 -3.91
CA THR A 260 5.53 -27.26 -4.15
C THR A 260 5.10 -26.96 -5.58
N ILE A 261 4.55 -27.94 -6.27
CA ILE A 261 3.85 -27.77 -7.55
C ILE A 261 2.38 -28.06 -7.30
N VAL A 262 1.51 -27.15 -7.73
CA VAL A 262 0.07 -27.25 -7.50
C VAL A 262 -0.70 -27.06 -8.80
N LYS A 263 -1.81 -27.80 -8.94
CA LYS A 263 -2.76 -27.69 -10.03
C LYS A 263 -4.15 -27.54 -9.44
N PRO A 264 -4.78 -26.33 -9.49
CA PRO A 264 -6.16 -26.14 -9.07
C PRO A 264 -7.11 -26.96 -9.97
N ILE A 265 -8.04 -27.70 -9.37
CA ILE A 265 -9.03 -28.51 -10.09
C ILE A 265 -10.42 -27.85 -10.00
N LYS A 266 -10.79 -27.40 -8.80
CA LYS A 266 -12.07 -26.75 -8.55
C LYS A 266 -11.94 -25.74 -7.43
N ILE A 267 -12.49 -24.56 -7.66
CA ILE A 267 -12.51 -23.48 -6.68
C ILE A 267 -13.97 -23.07 -6.45
N VAL A 268 -14.46 -23.27 -5.24
CA VAL A 268 -15.76 -22.79 -4.80
C VAL A 268 -15.53 -21.60 -3.90
N LEU A 269 -15.83 -20.42 -4.41
CA LEU A 269 -15.63 -19.18 -3.67
C LEU A 269 -16.76 -18.98 -2.63
N GLY A 270 -16.40 -18.48 -1.47
CA GLY A 270 -17.35 -18.10 -0.43
C GLY A 270 -18.33 -17.04 -0.92
N PRO A 271 -19.51 -16.93 -0.29
CA PRO A 271 -20.57 -16.03 -0.72
C PRO A 271 -20.15 -14.56 -0.53
N SER A 272 -20.55 -13.74 -1.48
CA SER A 272 -20.52 -12.28 -1.30
C SER A 272 -21.70 -11.85 -0.44
N PRO A 273 -21.53 -10.88 0.47
CA PRO A 273 -22.63 -10.41 1.31
C PRO A 273 -23.74 -9.79 0.47
N ALA A 274 -24.98 -9.89 0.93
CA ALA A 274 -26.08 -9.12 0.37
C ALA A 274 -25.94 -7.63 0.74
N LEU A 275 -26.58 -6.74 -0.02
CA LEU A 275 -26.61 -5.30 0.30
C LEU A 275 -27.63 -5.06 1.43
N ASP A 276 -27.37 -5.62 2.60
CA ASP A 276 -28.10 -5.34 3.83
C ASP A 276 -27.74 -3.95 4.40
N ASN A 277 -28.32 -3.56 5.52
CA ASN A 277 -28.08 -2.25 6.11
C ASN A 277 -26.60 -2.01 6.46
N LYS A 278 -25.92 -3.02 7.00
CA LYS A 278 -24.50 -2.93 7.40
C LYS A 278 -23.58 -2.75 6.19
N VAL A 279 -23.79 -3.56 5.16
CA VAL A 279 -23.01 -3.46 3.91
C VAL A 279 -23.34 -2.14 3.21
N ARG A 280 -24.61 -1.71 3.22
CA ARG A 280 -25.04 -0.43 2.67
C ARG A 280 -24.32 0.74 3.32
N GLU A 281 -24.28 0.83 4.63
CA GLU A 281 -23.56 1.89 5.36
C GLU A 281 -22.07 1.93 4.99
N MET A 282 -21.43 0.77 4.89
CA MET A 282 -20.02 0.68 4.48
C MET A 282 -19.82 1.17 3.03
N ILE A 283 -20.72 0.82 2.11
CA ILE A 283 -20.65 1.27 0.72
C ILE A 283 -20.96 2.76 0.60
N GLU A 284 -21.96 3.27 1.33
CA GLU A 284 -22.28 4.70 1.39
C GLU A 284 -21.09 5.52 1.86
N GLU A 285 -20.39 5.07 2.90
CA GLU A 285 -19.18 5.73 3.38
C GLU A 285 -18.05 5.68 2.33
N ARG A 286 -17.92 4.60 1.60
CA ARG A 286 -16.96 4.47 0.49
C ARG A 286 -17.30 5.44 -0.65
N VAL A 287 -18.56 5.51 -1.07
CA VAL A 287 -19.06 6.47 -2.08
C VAL A 287 -18.86 7.90 -1.60
N ARG A 288 -19.20 8.19 -0.35
CA ARG A 288 -19.00 9.52 0.27
C ARG A 288 -17.54 9.94 0.18
N ARG A 289 -16.59 9.08 0.59
CA ARG A 289 -15.16 9.35 0.48
C ARG A 289 -14.72 9.62 -0.96
N LYS A 290 -15.21 8.83 -1.91
CA LYS A 290 -14.91 9.00 -3.35
C LYS A 290 -15.40 10.37 -3.85
N LYS A 291 -16.65 10.73 -3.56
CA LYS A 291 -17.23 12.04 -3.93
C LYS A 291 -16.50 13.20 -3.26
N THR A 292 -16.14 13.04 -2.01
CA THR A 292 -15.36 14.04 -1.24
C THR A 292 -13.99 14.27 -1.88
N ASN A 293 -13.28 13.19 -2.25
CA ASN A 293 -12.00 13.30 -2.93
C ASN A 293 -12.15 13.92 -4.33
N GLU A 294 -13.16 13.52 -5.11
CA GLU A 294 -13.43 14.09 -6.41
C GLU A 294 -13.78 15.59 -6.33
N GLN A 295 -14.52 16.00 -5.31
CA GLN A 295 -14.83 17.41 -5.05
C GLN A 295 -13.55 18.20 -4.75
N TYR A 296 -12.70 17.67 -3.87
CA TYR A 296 -11.41 18.27 -3.55
C TYR A 296 -10.49 18.36 -4.78
N GLU A 297 -10.38 17.29 -5.55
CA GLU A 297 -9.54 17.27 -6.76
C GLU A 297 -10.02 18.27 -7.82
N ARG A 298 -11.33 18.40 -8.03
CA ARG A 298 -11.89 19.43 -8.91
C ARG A 298 -11.56 20.83 -8.45
N TRP A 299 -11.71 21.07 -7.15
CA TRP A 299 -11.41 22.36 -6.53
C TRP A 299 -9.92 22.70 -6.67
N ILE A 300 -9.02 21.83 -6.23
CA ILE A 300 -7.57 22.12 -6.26
C ILE A 300 -7.06 22.21 -7.71
N LYS A 301 -7.56 21.41 -8.62
CA LYS A 301 -7.24 21.51 -10.04
C LYS A 301 -7.62 22.90 -10.61
N SER A 302 -8.81 23.40 -10.27
CA SER A 302 -9.24 24.74 -10.66
C SER A 302 -8.33 25.85 -10.09
N LYS A 303 -7.78 25.64 -8.87
CA LYS A 303 -6.85 26.60 -8.26
C LYS A 303 -5.45 26.50 -8.90
N ARG A 304 -4.97 25.29 -9.20
CA ARG A 304 -3.69 25.08 -9.94
C ARG A 304 -3.68 25.81 -11.29
N THR A 305 -4.77 25.80 -12.04
CA THR A 305 -4.84 26.49 -13.37
C THR A 305 -4.72 28.00 -13.28
N ARG A 306 -4.97 28.59 -12.11
CA ARG A 306 -4.87 30.05 -11.87
C ARG A 306 -3.57 30.43 -11.20
N ALA A 307 -2.81 29.49 -10.68
CA ALA A 307 -1.55 29.72 -9.99
C ALA A 307 -0.38 29.77 -10.99
N MET A 308 0.58 30.64 -10.71
CA MET A 308 1.87 30.64 -11.43
C MET A 308 2.77 29.60 -10.79
N ILE A 309 2.99 28.48 -11.48
CA ILE A 309 3.78 27.35 -10.99
C ILE A 309 5.01 27.19 -11.88
N ASP A 310 6.21 27.17 -11.27
CA ASP A 310 7.50 26.92 -11.94
C ASP A 310 8.23 25.80 -11.15
N ILE A 311 8.32 24.60 -11.73
CA ILE A 311 8.99 23.44 -11.14
C ILE A 311 10.41 23.38 -11.68
N ARG A 312 11.43 23.26 -10.77
CA ARG A 312 12.87 23.31 -11.07
C ARG A 312 13.62 22.07 -10.57
N ASP A 313 12.94 20.98 -10.38
CA ASP A 313 13.53 19.75 -9.80
C ASP A 313 14.37 18.92 -10.79
#